data_b0a2dedcb4fec78cb111b3f220fbca02
#
_entry.id   b0a2dedcb4fec78cb111b3f220fbca02
#
_cell.length_a   1.000
_cell.length_b   1.000
_cell.length_c   1.000
_cell.angle_alpha   90.00
_cell.angle_beta   90.00
_cell.angle_gamma   90.00
#
_symmetry.space_group_name_H-M   'P 1'
#
loop_
_entity.id
_entity.type
_entity.pdbx_description
1 polymer ?
#
loop_
_entity_poly.entity_id
_entity_poly.type
_entity_poly.pdbx_seq_one_letter_code
_entity_poly.pdbx_strand_id
1 'polypeptide(L)'
;SSDRVNYEVEPSRLTGGADARLYRYKLIDQEPRVLRVLRPARQAEELMYLQLVPQKLNQQGLNAPVLHHVCGDQSVLGGVFAVMDLVPGQHLSAQPPEIHATVLGESMARMHALDARPFVATFRRAGVADEHFLFPALLQRVFDDVEQTMPWAVDLVGWLRDQLPLDALDRSVIHGDYHGNNVMFEDDAITDVLDWSFAIADPAVDLANMMNVYFLYAPQLVEDFSTLHAEQIVEGVLKAYQGIKSLDHQRIKAFRVSQLLGALCMGPGGPEFLRKPESQSDYLSFIEQTTGLKLSPP
;
A
#
# COMPACT_ATOMS: atom_id res chain seq x y z
N SER A 1 23.28 -27.34 23.11
CA SER A 1 22.98 -28.16 21.92
C SER A 1 22.41 -27.20 20.88
N SER A 2 23.10 -27.06 19.76
CA SER A 2 22.50 -26.37 18.60
C SER A 2 21.44 -27.29 18.05
N ASP A 3 20.19 -27.03 18.36
CA ASP A 3 19.08 -27.71 17.70
C ASP A 3 19.16 -27.36 16.21
N ARG A 4 19.58 -28.34 15.40
CA ARG A 4 19.62 -28.16 13.96
C ARG A 4 18.17 -28.06 13.48
N VAL A 5 17.85 -26.97 12.85
CA VAL A 5 16.56 -26.81 12.14
C VAL A 5 16.58 -27.80 10.97
N ASN A 6 15.59 -28.69 10.92
CA ASN A 6 15.47 -29.67 9.86
C ASN A 6 14.56 -29.13 8.76
N TYR A 7 15.14 -28.81 7.62
CA TYR A 7 14.42 -28.35 6.45
C TYR A 7 13.97 -29.52 5.56
N GLU A 8 12.73 -29.48 5.09
CA GLU A 8 12.28 -30.23 3.92
C GLU A 8 12.67 -29.50 2.63
N VAL A 9 12.52 -28.15 2.64
CA VAL A 9 13.01 -27.26 1.57
C VAL A 9 13.88 -26.17 2.22
N GLU A 10 15.16 -26.16 1.86
CA GLU A 10 16.12 -25.17 2.32
C GLU A 10 15.71 -23.74 1.94
N PRO A 11 16.09 -22.72 2.72
CA PRO A 11 15.79 -21.33 2.40
C PRO A 11 16.31 -20.94 1.04
N SER A 12 15.44 -20.50 0.16
CA SER A 12 15.77 -19.97 -1.15
C SER A 12 15.18 -18.59 -1.36
N ARG A 13 15.96 -17.68 -1.96
CA ARG A 13 15.54 -16.31 -2.18
C ARG A 13 14.42 -16.25 -3.20
N LEU A 14 13.35 -15.49 -2.88
CA LEU A 14 12.32 -15.11 -3.84
C LEU A 14 12.74 -13.81 -4.54
N THR A 15 12.37 -13.71 -5.82
CA THR A 15 12.48 -12.46 -6.60
C THR A 15 11.28 -11.58 -6.30
N GLY A 16 11.49 -10.26 -6.21
CA GLY A 16 10.46 -9.29 -5.86
C GLY A 16 10.66 -8.69 -4.45
N GLY A 17 9.83 -7.71 -4.12
CA GLY A 17 9.92 -6.96 -2.86
C GLY A 17 10.97 -5.85 -2.89
N ALA A 18 10.53 -4.62 -3.24
CA ALA A 18 11.43 -3.45 -3.27
C ALA A 18 12.01 -3.13 -1.88
N ASP A 19 11.24 -3.37 -0.82
CA ASP A 19 11.54 -2.97 0.55
C ASP A 19 11.99 -4.12 1.47
N ALA A 20 12.05 -5.35 0.98
CA ALA A 20 12.40 -6.51 1.79
C ALA A 20 13.20 -7.55 1.03
N ARG A 21 13.95 -8.36 1.78
CA ARG A 21 14.52 -9.61 1.29
C ARG A 21 13.56 -10.73 1.66
N LEU A 22 13.12 -11.52 0.68
CA LEU A 22 12.16 -12.59 0.86
C LEU A 22 12.84 -13.94 0.65
N TYR A 23 12.58 -14.90 1.54
CA TYR A 23 13.08 -16.26 1.45
C TYR A 23 11.95 -17.25 1.71
N ARG A 24 11.70 -18.15 0.77
CA ARG A 24 10.82 -19.29 1.02
C ARG A 24 11.61 -20.43 1.66
N TYR A 25 10.95 -21.17 2.55
CA TYR A 25 11.50 -22.38 3.15
C TYR A 25 10.35 -23.28 3.60
N LYS A 26 10.66 -24.56 3.86
CA LYS A 26 9.74 -25.51 4.46
C LYS A 26 10.47 -26.34 5.50
N LEU A 27 9.96 -26.37 6.71
CA LEU A 27 10.42 -27.29 7.75
C LEU A 27 9.68 -28.62 7.59
N ILE A 28 10.32 -29.73 8.06
CA ILE A 28 9.70 -31.06 8.07
C ILE A 28 8.40 -30.98 8.90
N ASP A 29 7.34 -31.59 8.36
CA ASP A 29 6.02 -31.63 8.98
C ASP A 29 5.35 -30.26 9.24
N GLN A 30 5.78 -29.21 8.53
CA GLN A 30 5.16 -27.89 8.58
C GLN A 30 4.77 -27.38 7.19
N GLU A 31 3.83 -26.45 7.15
CA GLU A 31 3.48 -25.75 5.93
C GLU A 31 4.64 -24.84 5.46
N PRO A 32 4.77 -24.61 4.14
CA PRO A 32 5.79 -23.72 3.62
C PRO A 32 5.59 -22.29 4.11
N ARG A 33 6.70 -21.57 4.34
CA ARG A 33 6.70 -20.21 4.89
C ARG A 33 7.58 -19.27 4.07
N VAL A 34 7.32 -17.98 4.24
CA VAL A 34 8.18 -16.89 3.78
C VAL A 34 8.78 -16.19 4.98
N LEU A 35 10.10 -16.06 4.97
CA LEU A 35 10.83 -15.14 5.83
C LEU A 35 10.99 -13.82 5.09
N ARG A 36 10.39 -12.75 5.63
CA ARG A 36 10.48 -11.38 5.13
C ARG A 36 11.38 -10.57 6.03
N VAL A 37 12.53 -10.13 5.53
CA VAL A 37 13.48 -9.28 6.27
C VAL A 37 13.41 -7.88 5.67
N LEU A 38 12.88 -6.93 6.43
CA LEU A 38 12.72 -5.54 6.01
C LEU A 38 14.07 -4.81 5.98
N ARG A 39 14.18 -3.76 5.17
CA ARG A 39 15.33 -2.87 5.23
C ARG A 39 15.38 -2.13 6.57
N PRO A 40 16.57 -1.74 7.06
CA PRO A 40 16.74 -1.14 8.39
C PRO A 40 15.93 0.14 8.65
N ALA A 41 15.49 0.84 7.58
CA ALA A 41 14.72 2.08 7.69
C ALA A 41 13.26 1.87 8.16
N ARG A 42 12.74 0.62 8.13
CA ARG A 42 11.37 0.33 8.61
C ARG A 42 11.36 0.12 10.11
N GLN A 43 10.37 0.71 10.77
CA GLN A 43 10.25 0.62 12.22
C GLN A 43 9.62 -0.70 12.65
N ALA A 44 10.17 -1.29 13.73
CA ALA A 44 9.64 -2.53 14.30
C ALA A 44 8.18 -2.40 14.75
N GLU A 45 7.80 -1.23 15.27
CA GLU A 45 6.45 -0.92 15.76
C GLU A 45 5.38 -1.07 14.67
N GLU A 46 5.66 -0.59 13.44
CA GLU A 46 4.75 -0.72 12.31
C GLU A 46 4.45 -2.20 11.99
N LEU A 47 5.48 -3.04 11.98
CA LEU A 47 5.31 -4.46 11.70
C LEU A 47 4.56 -5.19 12.83
N MET A 48 4.75 -4.75 14.08
CA MET A 48 4.09 -5.35 15.25
C MET A 48 2.57 -5.16 15.22
N TYR A 49 2.05 -4.00 14.83
CA TYR A 49 0.59 -3.84 14.74
C TYR A 49 0.01 -4.45 13.46
N LEU A 50 0.77 -4.51 12.37
CA LEU A 50 0.32 -5.14 11.13
C LEU A 50 0.03 -6.65 11.29
N GLN A 51 0.61 -7.37 12.26
CA GLN A 51 0.22 -8.75 12.54
C GLN A 51 -1.24 -8.91 12.98
N LEU A 52 -1.88 -7.84 13.47
CA LEU A 52 -3.28 -7.87 13.90
C LEU A 52 -4.25 -7.83 12.71
N VAL A 53 -3.79 -7.41 11.53
CA VAL A 53 -4.61 -7.17 10.34
C VAL A 53 -5.10 -8.45 9.67
N PRO A 54 -4.24 -9.42 9.31
CA PRO A 54 -4.65 -10.59 8.53
C PRO A 54 -5.76 -11.39 9.18
N GLN A 55 -5.67 -11.61 10.50
CA GLN A 55 -6.70 -12.37 11.22
C GLN A 55 -8.08 -11.70 11.11
N LYS A 56 -8.15 -10.37 11.13
CA LYS A 56 -9.41 -9.63 11.02
C LYS A 56 -9.94 -9.61 9.60
N LEU A 57 -9.07 -9.52 8.61
CA LEU A 57 -9.42 -9.61 7.20
C LEU A 57 -10.01 -10.98 6.88
N ASN A 58 -9.30 -12.05 7.28
CA ASN A 58 -9.73 -13.43 7.07
C ASN A 58 -11.09 -13.71 7.74
N GLN A 59 -11.35 -13.15 8.93
CA GLN A 59 -12.65 -13.26 9.60
C GLN A 59 -13.79 -12.57 8.84
N GLN A 60 -13.48 -11.60 7.99
CA GLN A 60 -14.45 -10.90 7.14
C GLN A 60 -14.44 -11.37 5.67
N GLY A 61 -13.76 -12.48 5.38
CA GLY A 61 -13.76 -13.11 4.07
C GLY A 61 -12.80 -12.49 3.05
N LEU A 62 -11.83 -11.68 3.50
CA LEU A 62 -10.75 -11.19 2.65
C LEU A 62 -9.44 -11.88 3.05
N ASN A 63 -8.90 -12.72 2.16
CA ASN A 63 -7.69 -13.45 2.44
C ASN A 63 -6.46 -12.55 2.50
N ALA A 64 -5.68 -12.73 3.57
CA ALA A 64 -4.39 -12.08 3.75
C ALA A 64 -3.45 -13.03 4.48
N PRO A 65 -2.17 -13.12 4.09
CA PRO A 65 -1.21 -14.05 4.67
C PRO A 65 -0.98 -13.74 6.15
N VAL A 66 -1.09 -14.75 7.00
CA VAL A 66 -0.90 -14.59 8.45
C VAL A 66 0.57 -14.40 8.76
N LEU A 67 0.88 -13.42 9.60
CA LEU A 67 2.21 -13.24 10.17
C LEU A 67 2.31 -14.08 11.46
N HIS A 68 3.04 -15.19 11.38
CA HIS A 68 3.19 -16.14 12.50
C HIS A 68 4.18 -15.68 13.56
N HIS A 69 5.21 -14.96 13.13
CA HIS A 69 6.24 -14.43 14.01
C HIS A 69 6.75 -13.10 13.48
N VAL A 70 6.93 -12.15 14.38
CA VAL A 70 7.58 -10.86 14.09
C VAL A 70 8.68 -10.63 15.08
N CYS A 71 9.87 -10.27 14.60
CA CYS A 71 11.02 -9.95 15.42
C CYS A 71 11.52 -8.53 15.12
N GLY A 72 11.50 -7.67 16.13
CA GLY A 72 12.00 -6.30 16.06
C GLY A 72 13.51 -6.17 16.26
N ASP A 73 14.19 -7.24 16.69
CA ASP A 73 15.64 -7.21 16.91
C ASP A 73 16.41 -7.28 15.60
N GLN A 74 16.90 -6.12 15.18
CA GLN A 74 17.64 -5.98 13.92
C GLN A 74 19.02 -6.67 13.95
N SER A 75 19.55 -7.00 15.14
CA SER A 75 20.87 -7.65 15.28
C SER A 75 20.86 -9.09 14.75
N VAL A 76 19.68 -9.74 14.69
CA VAL A 76 19.54 -11.15 14.31
C VAL A 76 19.74 -11.36 12.80
N LEU A 77 19.07 -10.57 11.96
CA LEU A 77 19.11 -10.72 10.49
C LEU A 77 19.47 -9.43 9.74
N GLY A 78 19.93 -8.40 10.45
CA GLY A 78 20.27 -7.10 9.86
C GLY A 78 19.05 -6.28 9.44
N GLY A 79 17.90 -6.52 10.05
CA GLY A 79 16.65 -5.84 9.84
C GLY A 79 15.51 -6.49 10.61
N VAL A 80 14.43 -5.75 10.84
CA VAL A 80 13.18 -6.31 11.38
C VAL A 80 12.68 -7.40 10.45
N PHE A 81 12.19 -8.52 10.98
CA PHE A 81 11.70 -9.60 10.12
C PHE A 81 10.38 -10.21 10.59
N ALA A 82 9.69 -10.81 9.65
CA ALA A 82 8.49 -11.59 9.89
C ALA A 82 8.57 -12.96 9.21
N VAL A 83 7.94 -13.95 9.84
CA VAL A 83 7.63 -15.24 9.22
C VAL A 83 6.15 -15.23 8.90
N MET A 84 5.81 -15.49 7.65
CA MET A 84 4.44 -15.43 7.15
C MET A 84 4.10 -16.63 6.26
N ASP A 85 2.83 -16.78 5.92
CA ASP A 85 2.39 -17.79 4.97
C ASP A 85 3.06 -17.61 3.61
N LEU A 86 3.40 -18.73 2.96
CA LEU A 86 3.65 -18.74 1.52
C LEU A 86 2.31 -18.95 0.82
N VAL A 87 1.90 -17.95 0.05
CA VAL A 87 0.61 -17.97 -0.65
C VAL A 87 0.76 -18.51 -2.06
N PRO A 88 -0.24 -19.26 -2.58
CA PRO A 88 -0.24 -19.77 -3.94
C PRO A 88 -0.65 -18.73 -4.97
N GLY A 89 -0.48 -19.07 -6.25
CA GLY A 89 -0.92 -18.27 -7.38
C GLY A 89 0.16 -17.38 -8.00
N GLN A 90 -0.28 -16.54 -8.92
CA GLN A 90 0.54 -15.53 -9.59
C GLN A 90 0.01 -14.14 -9.26
N HIS A 91 0.83 -13.11 -9.47
CA HIS A 91 0.37 -11.74 -9.36
C HIS A 91 -0.75 -11.46 -10.37
N LEU A 92 -1.81 -10.78 -9.92
CA LEU A 92 -2.93 -10.39 -10.80
C LEU A 92 -2.47 -9.54 -11.99
N SER A 93 -1.38 -8.80 -11.84
CA SER A 93 -0.75 -8.04 -12.93
C SER A 93 -0.26 -8.90 -14.10
N ALA A 94 -0.09 -10.20 -13.92
CA ALA A 94 0.25 -11.13 -15.00
C ALA A 94 -0.96 -11.57 -15.84
N GLN A 95 -2.18 -11.21 -15.42
CA GLN A 95 -3.41 -11.54 -16.15
C GLN A 95 -3.67 -10.53 -17.28
N PRO A 96 -4.47 -10.90 -18.30
CA PRO A 96 -4.96 -9.96 -19.31
C PRO A 96 -5.57 -8.69 -18.68
N PRO A 97 -5.41 -7.51 -19.31
CA PRO A 97 -5.85 -6.24 -18.73
C PRO A 97 -7.32 -6.21 -18.30
N GLU A 98 -8.21 -6.87 -19.01
CA GLU A 98 -9.64 -6.92 -18.70
C GLU A 98 -9.92 -7.72 -17.42
N ILE A 99 -9.25 -8.86 -17.24
CA ILE A 99 -9.35 -9.68 -16.01
C ILE A 99 -8.73 -8.92 -14.85
N HIS A 100 -7.51 -8.42 -15.05
CA HIS A 100 -6.79 -7.62 -14.07
C HIS A 100 -7.65 -6.46 -13.55
N ALA A 101 -8.19 -5.64 -14.45
CA ALA A 101 -8.97 -4.47 -14.10
C ALA A 101 -10.27 -4.84 -13.37
N THR A 102 -11.01 -5.82 -13.87
CA THR A 102 -12.27 -6.23 -13.27
C THR A 102 -12.06 -6.79 -11.86
N VAL A 103 -11.14 -7.75 -11.71
CA VAL A 103 -10.86 -8.39 -10.43
C VAL A 103 -10.34 -7.37 -9.41
N LEU A 104 -9.40 -6.51 -9.82
CA LEU A 104 -8.85 -5.48 -8.94
C LEU A 104 -9.92 -4.49 -8.46
N GLY A 105 -10.77 -4.01 -9.36
CA GLY A 105 -11.82 -3.04 -9.04
C GLY A 105 -12.89 -3.62 -8.11
N GLU A 106 -13.39 -4.82 -8.41
CA GLU A 106 -14.38 -5.49 -7.57
C GLU A 106 -13.83 -5.84 -6.19
N SER A 107 -12.61 -6.37 -6.11
CA SER A 107 -12.00 -6.75 -4.82
C SER A 107 -11.70 -5.54 -3.96
N MET A 108 -11.21 -4.44 -4.53
CA MET A 108 -11.01 -3.17 -3.83
C MET A 108 -12.35 -2.64 -3.28
N ALA A 109 -13.42 -2.66 -4.07
CA ALA A 109 -14.74 -2.21 -3.62
C ALA A 109 -15.28 -3.06 -2.47
N ARG A 110 -15.10 -4.39 -2.53
CA ARG A 110 -15.49 -5.33 -1.44
C ARG A 110 -14.66 -5.08 -0.18
N MET A 111 -13.36 -4.86 -0.30
CA MET A 111 -12.50 -4.50 0.83
C MET A 111 -12.96 -3.21 1.49
N HIS A 112 -13.27 -2.17 0.72
CA HIS A 112 -13.78 -0.90 1.23
C HIS A 112 -15.19 -0.99 1.84
N ALA A 113 -15.91 -2.09 1.63
CA ALA A 113 -17.20 -2.37 2.26
C ALA A 113 -17.07 -3.15 3.59
N LEU A 114 -15.87 -3.58 3.98
CA LEU A 114 -15.64 -4.25 5.26
C LEU A 114 -15.97 -3.35 6.43
N ASP A 115 -16.45 -3.95 7.52
CA ASP A 115 -16.68 -3.22 8.77
C ASP A 115 -15.35 -2.84 9.43
N ALA A 116 -15.04 -1.56 9.47
CA ALA A 116 -13.83 -1.04 10.07
C ALA A 116 -13.82 -1.09 11.62
N ARG A 117 -14.98 -1.16 12.27
CA ARG A 117 -15.10 -1.11 13.75
C ARG A 117 -14.33 -2.22 14.47
N PRO A 118 -14.32 -3.48 14.03
CA PRO A 118 -13.54 -4.54 14.66
C PRO A 118 -12.03 -4.27 14.61
N PHE A 119 -11.52 -3.66 13.54
CA PHE A 119 -10.11 -3.28 13.43
C PHE A 119 -9.75 -2.19 14.41
N VAL A 120 -10.51 -1.08 14.44
CA VAL A 120 -10.32 0.01 15.39
C VAL A 120 -10.32 -0.51 16.84
N ALA A 121 -11.32 -1.34 17.19
CA ALA A 121 -11.40 -1.93 18.53
C ALA A 121 -10.19 -2.82 18.85
N THR A 122 -9.69 -3.56 17.89
CA THR A 122 -8.53 -4.45 18.07
C THR A 122 -7.26 -3.66 18.30
N PHE A 123 -7.00 -2.64 17.50
CA PHE A 123 -5.80 -1.81 17.63
C PHE A 123 -5.77 -1.01 18.93
N ARG A 124 -6.87 -0.38 19.28
CA ARG A 124 -6.98 0.35 20.55
C ARG A 124 -6.79 -0.58 21.76
N ARG A 125 -7.33 -1.81 21.72
CA ARG A 125 -7.13 -2.79 22.78
C ARG A 125 -5.69 -3.26 22.88
N ALA A 126 -4.96 -3.32 21.75
CA ALA A 126 -3.54 -3.63 21.70
C ALA A 126 -2.65 -2.43 22.09
N GLY A 127 -3.24 -1.26 22.40
CA GLY A 127 -2.49 -0.06 22.78
C GLY A 127 -1.87 0.69 21.62
N VAL A 128 -2.30 0.41 20.37
CA VAL A 128 -1.86 1.13 19.18
C VAL A 128 -2.51 2.51 19.16
N ALA A 129 -1.72 3.56 19.06
CA ALA A 129 -2.24 4.93 19.00
C ALA A 129 -3.00 5.18 17.68
N ASP A 130 -4.09 5.96 17.75
CA ASP A 130 -4.96 6.23 16.61
C ASP A 130 -4.21 6.79 15.39
N GLU A 131 -3.16 7.55 15.61
CA GLU A 131 -2.31 8.14 14.55
C GLU A 131 -1.52 7.12 13.72
N HIS A 132 -1.43 5.88 14.15
CA HIS A 132 -0.76 4.82 13.38
C HIS A 132 -1.71 4.09 12.42
N PHE A 133 -3.04 4.20 12.62
CA PHE A 133 -4.00 3.48 11.79
C PHE A 133 -5.22 4.30 11.36
N LEU A 134 -5.47 5.47 11.95
CA LEU A 134 -6.50 6.39 11.48
C LEU A 134 -5.89 7.44 10.55
N PHE A 135 -6.15 7.29 9.28
CA PHE A 135 -5.55 8.15 8.25
C PHE A 135 -5.81 9.65 8.42
N PRO A 136 -6.99 10.12 8.88
CA PRO A 136 -7.19 11.55 9.14
C PRO A 136 -6.20 12.15 10.13
N ALA A 137 -5.85 11.42 11.20
CA ALA A 137 -4.85 11.86 12.17
C ALA A 137 -3.43 11.85 11.58
N LEU A 138 -3.11 10.84 10.78
CA LEU A 138 -1.85 10.77 10.04
C LEU A 138 -1.72 11.93 9.05
N LEU A 139 -2.77 12.20 8.27
CA LEU A 139 -2.76 13.25 7.24
C LEU A 139 -2.63 14.64 7.88
N GLN A 140 -3.31 14.90 9.00
CA GLN A 140 -3.16 16.14 9.75
C GLN A 140 -1.70 16.36 10.16
N ARG A 141 -1.05 15.36 10.72
CA ARG A 141 0.37 15.44 11.12
C ARG A 141 1.27 15.73 9.92
N VAL A 142 1.02 15.07 8.78
CA VAL A 142 1.79 15.32 7.55
C VAL A 142 1.62 16.77 7.08
N PHE A 143 0.42 17.31 7.11
CA PHE A 143 0.17 18.69 6.75
C PHE A 143 0.89 19.67 7.69
N ASP A 144 0.83 19.44 8.99
CA ASP A 144 1.49 20.29 10.00
C ASP A 144 3.02 20.26 9.84
N ASP A 145 3.59 19.10 9.54
CA ASP A 145 5.03 18.93 9.29
C ASP A 145 5.48 19.65 8.01
N VAL A 146 4.72 19.50 6.93
CA VAL A 146 4.99 20.18 5.65
C VAL A 146 4.90 21.70 5.80
N GLU A 147 3.88 22.23 6.48
CA GLU A 147 3.74 23.68 6.74
C GLU A 147 4.92 24.25 7.53
N GLN A 148 5.47 23.48 8.46
CA GLN A 148 6.61 23.91 9.29
C GLN A 148 7.95 23.80 8.56
N THR A 149 8.14 22.81 7.71
CA THR A 149 9.46 22.45 7.16
C THR A 149 9.61 22.78 5.68
N MET A 150 8.52 22.98 4.95
CA MET A 150 8.51 23.12 3.48
C MET A 150 7.72 24.36 3.01
N PRO A 151 8.28 25.58 3.15
CA PRO A 151 7.56 26.82 2.81
C PRO A 151 7.02 26.88 1.38
N TRP A 152 7.66 26.15 0.45
CA TRP A 152 7.24 26.07 -0.95
C TRP A 152 5.93 25.29 -1.17
N ALA A 153 5.48 24.50 -0.19
CA ALA A 153 4.29 23.65 -0.28
C ALA A 153 3.09 24.16 0.55
N VAL A 154 3.21 25.29 1.26
CA VAL A 154 2.15 25.77 2.18
C VAL A 154 0.83 26.04 1.45
N ASP A 155 0.88 26.69 0.28
CA ASP A 155 -0.34 26.96 -0.50
C ASP A 155 -1.02 25.65 -0.96
N LEU A 156 -0.23 24.61 -1.28
CA LEU A 156 -0.75 23.30 -1.63
C LEU A 156 -1.40 22.61 -0.43
N VAL A 157 -0.82 22.71 0.74
CA VAL A 157 -1.44 22.17 1.98
C VAL A 157 -2.74 22.89 2.27
N GLY A 158 -2.80 24.22 2.10
CA GLY A 158 -4.04 25.00 2.19
C GLY A 158 -5.12 24.48 1.25
N TRP A 159 -4.77 24.29 -0.02
CA TRP A 159 -5.69 23.71 -1.02
C TRP A 159 -6.15 22.30 -0.63
N LEU A 160 -5.24 21.44 -0.15
CA LEU A 160 -5.58 20.07 0.28
C LEU A 160 -6.53 20.06 1.48
N ARG A 161 -6.37 20.95 2.45
CA ARG A 161 -7.28 21.08 3.60
C ARG A 161 -8.71 21.45 3.16
N ASP A 162 -8.82 22.33 2.16
CA ASP A 162 -10.11 22.72 1.59
C ASP A 162 -10.79 21.57 0.83
N GLN A 163 -10.02 20.73 0.12
CA GLN A 163 -10.55 19.60 -0.65
C GLN A 163 -10.79 18.35 0.21
N LEU A 164 -10.08 18.19 1.31
CA LEU A 164 -10.11 17.01 2.18
C LEU A 164 -10.45 17.42 3.62
N PRO A 165 -11.70 17.83 3.90
CA PRO A 165 -12.13 18.14 5.26
C PRO A 165 -12.09 16.85 6.10
N LEU A 166 -11.11 16.75 7.02
CA LEU A 166 -10.77 15.53 7.74
C LEU A 166 -11.93 14.93 8.53
N ASP A 167 -12.83 15.77 9.02
CA ASP A 167 -14.02 15.33 9.78
C ASP A 167 -15.12 14.70 8.90
N ALA A 168 -15.09 14.99 7.59
CA ALA A 168 -16.05 14.51 6.60
C ALA A 168 -15.55 13.33 5.76
N LEU A 169 -14.35 12.81 6.03
CA LEU A 169 -13.81 11.66 5.33
C LEU A 169 -14.52 10.38 5.77
N ASP A 170 -14.81 9.50 4.80
CA ASP A 170 -15.32 8.16 5.06
C ASP A 170 -14.27 7.32 5.83
N ARG A 171 -14.74 6.28 6.51
CA ARG A 171 -13.89 5.37 7.29
C ARG A 171 -14.08 3.95 6.81
N SER A 172 -13.30 3.58 5.83
CA SER A 172 -13.21 2.22 5.29
C SER A 172 -11.87 1.58 5.64
N VAL A 173 -11.82 0.27 5.59
CA VAL A 173 -10.56 -0.46 5.57
C VAL A 173 -9.89 -0.17 4.24
N ILE A 174 -8.66 0.31 4.25
CA ILE A 174 -7.84 0.49 3.06
C ILE A 174 -6.56 -0.33 3.15
N HIS A 175 -6.02 -0.65 1.99
CA HIS A 175 -4.74 -1.36 1.87
C HIS A 175 -3.55 -0.40 1.97
N GLY A 176 -3.64 0.77 1.34
CA GLY A 176 -2.58 1.77 1.25
C GLY A 176 -1.66 1.61 0.04
N ASP A 177 -1.65 0.43 -0.60
CA ASP A 177 -0.87 0.13 -1.81
C ASP A 177 -1.55 -0.95 -2.67
N TYR A 178 -2.86 -0.77 -2.99
CA TYR A 178 -3.67 -1.79 -3.66
C TYR A 178 -3.52 -1.75 -5.17
N HIS A 179 -2.69 -2.62 -5.71
CA HIS A 179 -2.46 -2.78 -7.16
C HIS A 179 -2.19 -4.24 -7.52
N GLY A 180 -2.18 -4.56 -8.82
CA GLY A 180 -2.13 -5.94 -9.32
C GLY A 180 -0.93 -6.78 -8.87
N ASN A 181 0.20 -6.15 -8.51
CA ASN A 181 1.35 -6.89 -7.97
C ASN A 181 1.18 -7.31 -6.51
N ASN A 182 0.22 -6.71 -5.79
CA ASN A 182 -0.07 -7.05 -4.40
C ASN A 182 -1.28 -7.99 -4.25
N VAL A 183 -1.88 -8.42 -5.36
CA VAL A 183 -3.00 -9.37 -5.38
C VAL A 183 -2.55 -10.68 -6.00
N MET A 184 -2.67 -11.78 -5.26
CA MET A 184 -2.38 -13.12 -5.75
C MET A 184 -3.64 -13.75 -6.33
N PHE A 185 -3.50 -14.44 -7.48
CA PHE A 185 -4.63 -14.93 -8.28
C PHE A 185 -4.32 -16.32 -8.84
N GLU A 186 -5.25 -17.26 -8.69
CA GLU A 186 -5.18 -18.62 -9.19
C GLU A 186 -6.59 -19.16 -9.37
N ASP A 187 -6.81 -19.95 -10.41
CA ASP A 187 -8.11 -20.60 -10.69
C ASP A 187 -9.31 -19.64 -10.68
N ASP A 188 -9.16 -18.49 -11.37
CA ASP A 188 -10.14 -17.41 -11.49
C ASP A 188 -10.57 -16.78 -10.15
N ALA A 189 -9.75 -16.92 -9.11
CA ALA A 189 -10.02 -16.35 -7.79
C ALA A 189 -8.79 -15.66 -7.18
N ILE A 190 -9.04 -14.64 -6.34
CA ILE A 190 -8.01 -14.08 -5.48
C ILE A 190 -7.70 -15.11 -4.38
N THR A 191 -6.44 -15.52 -4.29
CA THR A 191 -5.96 -16.37 -3.22
C THR A 191 -5.60 -15.56 -1.99
N ASP A 192 -4.90 -14.44 -2.18
CA ASP A 192 -4.44 -13.57 -1.09
C ASP A 192 -4.17 -12.14 -1.55
N VAL A 193 -4.12 -11.21 -0.58
CA VAL A 193 -3.67 -9.83 -0.77
C VAL A 193 -2.43 -9.58 0.09
N LEU A 194 -1.35 -9.15 -0.55
CA LEU A 194 -0.01 -8.99 0.02
C LEU A 194 0.28 -7.54 0.39
N ASP A 195 1.34 -7.33 1.15
CA ASP A 195 1.99 -6.02 1.37
C ASP A 195 1.08 -4.91 1.92
N TRP A 196 0.34 -5.24 2.96
CA TRP A 196 -0.56 -4.32 3.64
C TRP A 196 0.20 -3.15 4.27
N SER A 197 -0.15 -1.92 3.86
CA SER A 197 0.15 -0.67 4.56
C SER A 197 -1.12 -0.14 5.24
N PHE A 198 -1.81 -1.01 5.93
CA PHE A 198 -3.17 -0.89 6.45
C PHE A 198 -3.48 0.45 7.12
N ALA A 199 -4.65 1.02 6.80
CA ALA A 199 -5.24 2.11 7.56
C ALA A 199 -6.79 2.07 7.53
N ILE A 200 -7.40 2.90 8.37
CA ILE A 200 -8.81 3.26 8.28
C ILE A 200 -8.87 4.67 7.69
N ALA A 201 -9.35 4.75 6.47
CA ALA A 201 -9.32 5.97 5.67
C ALA A 201 -10.53 6.09 4.73
N ASP A 202 -10.57 7.20 3.99
CA ASP A 202 -11.48 7.34 2.85
C ASP A 202 -11.07 6.38 1.72
N PRO A 203 -12.01 5.67 1.09
CA PRO A 203 -11.73 4.76 -0.02
C PRO A 203 -10.97 5.40 -1.17
N ALA A 204 -11.13 6.71 -1.38
CA ALA A 204 -10.44 7.45 -2.42
C ALA A 204 -8.91 7.43 -2.27
N VAL A 205 -8.37 7.09 -1.08
CA VAL A 205 -6.92 6.93 -0.86
C VAL A 205 -6.35 5.80 -1.70
N ASP A 206 -6.96 4.60 -1.66
CA ASP A 206 -6.48 3.46 -2.46
C ASP A 206 -6.70 3.68 -3.97
N LEU A 207 -7.84 4.26 -4.35
CA LEU A 207 -8.11 4.59 -5.74
C LEU A 207 -7.09 5.62 -6.28
N ALA A 208 -6.75 6.61 -5.49
CA ALA A 208 -5.74 7.61 -5.83
C ALA A 208 -4.35 6.97 -5.99
N ASN A 209 -3.96 6.10 -5.04
CA ASN A 209 -2.70 5.37 -5.11
C ASN A 209 -2.63 4.49 -6.37
N MET A 210 -3.64 3.68 -6.59
CA MET A 210 -3.73 2.83 -7.79
C MET A 210 -3.57 3.65 -9.07
N MET A 211 -4.23 4.80 -9.19
CA MET A 211 -4.07 5.68 -10.36
C MET A 211 -2.65 6.25 -10.48
N ASN A 212 -2.01 6.64 -9.38
CA ASN A 212 -0.63 7.11 -9.39
C ASN A 212 0.34 5.97 -9.77
N VAL A 213 0.09 4.75 -9.28
CA VAL A 213 0.88 3.57 -9.66
C VAL A 213 0.83 3.36 -11.18
N TYR A 214 -0.37 3.30 -11.77
CA TYR A 214 -0.48 2.99 -13.20
C TYR A 214 -0.10 4.16 -14.13
N PHE A 215 -0.39 5.40 -13.77
CA PHE A 215 -0.10 6.54 -14.65
C PHE A 215 1.31 7.12 -14.48
N LEU A 216 1.90 7.02 -13.27
CA LEU A 216 3.14 7.72 -12.97
C LEU A 216 4.29 6.79 -12.59
N TYR A 217 4.02 5.68 -11.87
CA TYR A 217 5.10 4.84 -11.35
C TYR A 217 5.40 3.65 -12.26
N ALA A 218 4.38 2.93 -12.74
CA ALA A 218 4.57 1.76 -13.59
C ALA A 218 5.30 2.07 -14.90
N PRO A 219 5.06 3.21 -15.60
CA PRO A 219 5.83 3.56 -16.79
C PRO A 219 7.33 3.72 -16.57
N GLN A 220 7.75 3.97 -15.32
CA GLN A 220 9.16 4.14 -14.95
C GLN A 220 9.82 2.84 -14.48
N LEU A 221 9.03 1.84 -14.12
CA LEU A 221 9.49 0.61 -13.50
C LEU A 221 9.36 -0.61 -14.41
N VAL A 222 8.45 -0.56 -15.38
CA VAL A 222 8.12 -1.68 -16.26
C VAL A 222 8.42 -1.27 -17.70
N GLU A 223 9.32 -2.01 -18.34
CA GLU A 223 9.66 -1.83 -19.75
C GLU A 223 8.40 -2.02 -20.61
N ASP A 224 8.23 -1.17 -21.63
CA ASP A 224 7.06 -1.17 -22.54
C ASP A 224 5.68 -0.95 -21.90
N PHE A 225 5.61 -0.46 -20.64
CA PHE A 225 4.34 -0.10 -20.04
C PHE A 225 3.80 1.22 -20.63
N SER A 226 2.85 1.11 -21.53
CA SER A 226 2.31 2.27 -22.26
C SER A 226 1.21 3.02 -21.50
N THR A 227 1.04 4.29 -21.84
CA THR A 227 -0.11 5.09 -21.35
C THR A 227 -1.45 4.44 -21.68
N LEU A 228 -1.58 3.86 -22.88
CA LEU A 228 -2.81 3.16 -23.29
C LEU A 228 -3.10 1.96 -22.37
N HIS A 229 -2.07 1.22 -21.97
CA HIS A 229 -2.21 0.11 -21.04
C HIS A 229 -2.66 0.61 -19.65
N ALA A 230 -2.10 1.72 -19.17
CA ALA A 230 -2.53 2.36 -17.93
C ALA A 230 -4.01 2.78 -17.97
N GLU A 231 -4.42 3.44 -19.07
CA GLU A 231 -5.80 3.87 -19.28
C GLU A 231 -6.78 2.68 -19.26
N GLN A 232 -6.49 1.61 -19.99
CA GLN A 232 -7.33 0.41 -20.01
C GLN A 232 -7.52 -0.20 -18.62
N ILE A 233 -6.45 -0.34 -17.85
CA ILE A 233 -6.52 -0.88 -16.49
C ILE A 233 -7.31 0.07 -15.59
N VAL A 234 -6.96 1.35 -15.55
CA VAL A 234 -7.58 2.31 -14.64
C VAL A 234 -9.07 2.49 -14.94
N GLU A 235 -9.45 2.66 -16.19
CA GLU A 235 -10.87 2.78 -16.59
C GLU A 235 -11.65 1.51 -16.22
N GLY A 236 -11.09 0.34 -16.50
CA GLY A 236 -11.71 -0.94 -16.13
C GLY A 236 -11.88 -1.11 -14.62
N VAL A 237 -10.85 -0.76 -13.83
CA VAL A 237 -10.92 -0.77 -12.36
C VAL A 237 -12.00 0.16 -11.83
N LEU A 238 -12.03 1.41 -12.29
CA LEU A 238 -13.02 2.39 -11.84
C LEU A 238 -14.44 1.95 -12.19
N LYS A 239 -14.63 1.38 -13.40
CA LYS A 239 -15.92 0.84 -13.86
C LYS A 239 -16.37 -0.35 -12.98
N ALA A 240 -15.50 -1.30 -12.72
CA ALA A 240 -15.80 -2.47 -11.90
C ALA A 240 -16.07 -2.07 -10.43
N TYR A 241 -15.25 -1.17 -9.88
CA TYR A 241 -15.46 -0.60 -8.55
C TYR A 241 -16.83 0.08 -8.43
N GLN A 242 -17.18 0.95 -9.41
CA GLN A 242 -18.43 1.71 -9.42
C GLN A 242 -19.68 0.82 -9.52
N GLY A 243 -19.54 -0.39 -10.02
CA GLY A 243 -20.60 -1.40 -9.99
C GLY A 243 -21.00 -1.85 -8.59
N ILE A 244 -20.15 -1.61 -7.59
CA ILE A 244 -20.34 -2.05 -6.19
C ILE A 244 -20.43 -0.86 -5.23
N LYS A 245 -19.56 0.16 -5.39
CA LYS A 245 -19.45 1.31 -4.50
C LYS A 245 -19.28 2.60 -5.30
N SER A 246 -19.93 3.68 -4.85
CA SER A 246 -19.83 4.99 -5.51
C SER A 246 -18.41 5.54 -5.49
N LEU A 247 -18.09 6.36 -6.52
CA LEU A 247 -16.82 7.07 -6.65
C LEU A 247 -17.02 8.55 -6.33
N ASP A 248 -16.08 9.12 -5.58
CA ASP A 248 -15.92 10.56 -5.44
C ASP A 248 -14.65 11.00 -6.21
N HIS A 249 -14.84 11.41 -7.45
CA HIS A 249 -13.74 11.81 -8.33
C HIS A 249 -12.97 13.02 -7.83
N GLN A 250 -13.61 13.92 -7.08
CA GLN A 250 -12.94 15.09 -6.52
C GLN A 250 -12.01 14.69 -5.38
N ARG A 251 -12.48 13.83 -4.47
CA ARG A 251 -11.63 13.26 -3.41
C ARG A 251 -10.47 12.43 -3.98
N ILE A 252 -10.72 11.61 -4.99
CA ILE A 252 -9.66 10.84 -5.66
C ILE A 252 -8.57 11.79 -6.20
N LYS A 253 -8.95 12.87 -6.89
CA LYS A 253 -7.99 13.87 -7.39
C LYS A 253 -7.19 14.51 -6.26
N ALA A 254 -7.85 14.91 -5.18
CA ALA A 254 -7.21 15.53 -4.04
C ALA A 254 -6.24 14.57 -3.33
N PHE A 255 -6.61 13.29 -3.14
CA PHE A 255 -5.70 12.30 -2.58
C PHE A 255 -4.52 11.97 -3.51
N ARG A 256 -4.72 11.99 -4.83
CA ARG A 256 -3.59 11.89 -5.78
C ARG A 256 -2.57 13.01 -5.55
N VAL A 257 -3.04 14.25 -5.45
CA VAL A 257 -2.20 15.41 -5.16
C VAL A 257 -1.48 15.26 -3.81
N SER A 258 -2.20 14.82 -2.76
CA SER A 258 -1.62 14.60 -1.43
C SER A 258 -0.50 13.54 -1.44
N GLN A 259 -0.69 12.45 -2.16
CA GLN A 259 0.33 11.39 -2.28
C GLN A 259 1.54 11.85 -3.08
N LEU A 260 1.34 12.67 -4.14
CA LEU A 260 2.44 13.24 -4.91
C LEU A 260 3.22 14.29 -4.10
N LEU A 261 2.53 15.08 -3.26
CA LEU A 261 3.22 15.93 -2.27
C LEU A 261 4.10 15.08 -1.36
N GLY A 262 3.57 13.97 -0.82
CA GLY A 262 4.35 13.02 -0.02
C GLY A 262 5.58 12.48 -0.78
N ALA A 263 5.45 12.17 -2.07
CA ALA A 263 6.57 11.72 -2.91
C ALA A 263 7.63 12.82 -3.12
N LEU A 264 7.21 14.06 -3.34
CA LEU A 264 8.11 15.22 -3.45
C LEU A 264 8.86 15.52 -2.14
N CYS A 265 8.22 15.23 -1.00
CA CYS A 265 8.80 15.43 0.34
C CYS A 265 9.70 14.27 0.78
N MET A 266 9.76 13.17 0.03
CA MET A 266 10.60 12.03 0.39
C MET A 266 12.09 12.39 0.33
N GLY A 267 12.75 12.24 1.48
CA GLY A 267 14.20 12.39 1.61
C GLY A 267 14.98 11.22 0.98
N PRO A 268 16.30 11.17 1.19
CA PRO A 268 17.21 10.17 0.60
C PRO A 268 16.87 8.71 0.89
N GLY A 269 16.06 8.44 1.91
CA GLY A 269 15.60 7.09 2.27
C GLY A 269 14.43 6.56 1.45
N GLY A 270 13.77 7.39 0.64
CA GLY A 270 12.65 6.96 -0.21
C GLY A 270 13.11 6.21 -1.47
N PRO A 271 12.17 5.51 -2.17
CA PRO A 271 12.46 4.82 -3.41
C PRO A 271 13.12 5.74 -4.44
N GLU A 272 14.18 5.24 -5.10
CA GLU A 272 14.98 6.03 -6.04
C GLU A 272 14.14 6.59 -7.20
N PHE A 273 13.24 5.76 -7.75
CA PHE A 273 12.39 6.15 -8.89
C PHE A 273 11.48 7.34 -8.58
N LEU A 274 11.02 7.53 -7.33
CA LEU A 274 10.21 8.68 -6.93
C LEU A 274 11.00 10.00 -6.89
N ARG A 275 12.33 9.92 -6.80
CA ARG A 275 13.23 11.05 -6.64
C ARG A 275 13.95 11.46 -7.93
N LYS A 276 13.72 10.74 -9.04
CA LYS A 276 14.27 11.09 -10.34
C LYS A 276 13.72 12.47 -10.78
N PRO A 277 14.52 13.33 -11.40
CA PRO A 277 14.06 14.64 -11.88
C PRO A 277 12.84 14.54 -12.81
N GLU A 278 12.82 13.52 -13.66
CA GLU A 278 11.72 13.27 -14.60
C GLU A 278 10.43 12.99 -13.83
N SER A 279 10.49 12.10 -12.83
CA SER A 279 9.36 11.76 -11.97
C SER A 279 8.81 12.97 -11.24
N GLN A 280 9.71 13.77 -10.65
CA GLN A 280 9.33 15.00 -9.94
C GLN A 280 8.68 16.03 -10.88
N SER A 281 9.18 16.14 -12.11
CA SER A 281 8.57 16.98 -13.14
C SER A 281 7.13 16.57 -13.46
N ASP A 282 6.88 15.26 -13.59
CA ASP A 282 5.55 14.73 -13.85
C ASP A 282 4.60 14.99 -12.68
N TYR A 283 5.08 14.83 -11.42
CA TYR A 283 4.29 15.13 -10.22
C TYR A 283 3.91 16.60 -10.15
N LEU A 284 4.86 17.51 -10.36
CA LEU A 284 4.63 18.96 -10.37
C LEU A 284 3.66 19.36 -11.47
N SER A 285 3.81 18.78 -12.67
CA SER A 285 2.90 19.02 -13.79
C SER A 285 1.47 18.60 -13.46
N PHE A 286 1.28 17.40 -12.88
CA PHE A 286 -0.03 16.93 -12.47
C PHE A 286 -0.64 17.83 -11.38
N ILE A 287 0.15 18.22 -10.37
CA ILE A 287 -0.29 19.11 -9.29
C ILE A 287 -0.71 20.47 -9.88
N GLU A 288 0.10 21.10 -10.72
CA GLU A 288 -0.22 22.38 -11.35
C GLU A 288 -1.51 22.28 -12.17
N GLN A 289 -1.65 21.26 -13.01
CA GLN A 289 -2.86 21.06 -13.83
C GLN A 289 -4.13 20.83 -12.97
N THR A 290 -3.98 20.20 -11.81
CA THR A 290 -5.12 19.87 -10.94
C THR A 290 -5.52 21.03 -10.04
N THR A 291 -4.56 21.79 -9.53
CA THR A 291 -4.77 22.81 -8.48
C THR A 291 -4.65 24.23 -8.99
N GLY A 292 -3.99 24.45 -10.13
CA GLY A 292 -3.59 25.76 -10.62
C GLY A 292 -2.38 26.37 -9.88
N LEU A 293 -1.81 25.68 -8.90
CA LEU A 293 -0.68 26.15 -8.09
C LEU A 293 0.64 25.77 -8.74
N LYS A 294 1.56 26.72 -8.86
CA LYS A 294 2.94 26.48 -9.28
C LYS A 294 3.81 26.27 -8.07
N LEU A 295 4.40 25.10 -7.98
CA LEU A 295 5.32 24.76 -6.91
C LEU A 295 6.77 24.90 -7.40
N SER A 296 7.64 25.33 -6.50
CA SER A 296 9.07 25.47 -6.76
C SER A 296 9.84 24.81 -5.61
N PRO A 297 9.90 23.47 -5.56
CA PRO A 297 10.74 22.78 -4.60
C PRO A 297 12.22 23.16 -4.79
N PRO A 298 13.04 23.14 -3.72
CA PRO A 298 14.43 23.54 -3.75
C PRO A 298 15.34 22.64 -4.61
#